data_580ab64c205e8e1ac32afccb6ff523b5
#
_entry.id   580ab64c205e8e1ac32afccb6ff523b5
#
_cell.length_a   1.000
_cell.length_b   1.000
_cell.length_c   1.000
_cell.angle_alpha   90.00
_cell.angle_beta   90.00
_cell.angle_gamma   90.00
#
_symmetry.space_group_name_H-M   'P 1'
#
loop_
_entity.id
_entity.type
_entity.pdbx_description
1 polymer ?
#
loop_
_entity_poly.entity_id
_entity_poly.type
_entity_poly.pdbx_seq_one_letter_code
_entity_poly.pdbx_strand_id
1 'polypeptide(L)'
;MGGLAALAKASGHRVTGCDQGVYPPMSDQLQALGIELTPGFGNEQLAHQPDLFVVGNVVSRQHSEQGVAKYPLMESILELGLPYMSGPQWLSEHLLHKTGHEFHVLAVAGTHGKTTTSSMLAWILEHAGLQPGYLIGGVPLNFNTSARLPIKTRMTKRPLFVIEADEYDTAFFDKRSKFVHYRPRTVILNNLEFDHADIFDDLKAIERQFHHLVRTVPGSGRLIVNAQESSLQRVLAMGCWSECEGFAIQSHEPQDKDTIAMNWRISGPAEDFEIWHEDVPVARLRWSITGVHNQMNALAAIAAARHVGVSIEVSVQALERFENVRRRMELKGQVALGLSDTSASSQAQANTERVSVYDDFAHHPTAIQTTLEGLRRQLGAQARILCVFEPRSNTMKLGSMKALLPASLAAANLSFCHTQGLDWDAKEALAPMGERAMCASNIDAMVELVCAHAKPGDHIVCMSNGGFGGIHAKLLSHLAGLAGLAGPAA
;
A
#
# COMPACT_ATOMS: atom_id res chain seq x y z
N MET A 1 -11.98 6.22 1.18
CA MET A 1 -13.32 6.81 0.81
C MET A 1 -13.27 7.51 -0.55
N GLY A 2 -12.23 8.28 -0.91
CA GLY A 2 -12.16 9.01 -2.19
C GLY A 2 -12.36 8.16 -3.45
N GLY A 3 -11.67 7.02 -3.55
CA GLY A 3 -11.89 6.11 -4.68
C GLY A 3 -13.32 5.55 -4.76
N LEU A 4 -13.96 5.31 -3.60
CA LEU A 4 -15.37 4.90 -3.56
C LEU A 4 -16.29 6.02 -4.06
N ALA A 5 -16.03 7.28 -3.66
CA ALA A 5 -16.77 8.45 -4.14
C ALA A 5 -16.64 8.61 -5.67
N ALA A 6 -15.43 8.37 -6.22
CA ALA A 6 -15.20 8.36 -7.67
C ALA A 6 -16.03 7.27 -8.38
N LEU A 7 -16.07 6.04 -7.84
CA LEU A 7 -16.90 4.96 -8.38
C LEU A 7 -18.40 5.29 -8.32
N ALA A 8 -18.87 5.85 -7.22
CA ALA A 8 -20.26 6.26 -7.06
C ALA A 8 -20.63 7.34 -8.10
N LYS A 9 -19.79 8.35 -8.29
CA LYS A 9 -19.97 9.38 -9.31
C LYS A 9 -20.01 8.77 -10.72
N ALA A 10 -19.06 7.89 -11.03
CA ALA A 10 -19.01 7.20 -12.32
C ALA A 10 -20.22 6.27 -12.55
N SER A 11 -20.87 5.77 -11.48
CA SER A 11 -22.11 4.99 -11.53
C SER A 11 -23.38 5.85 -11.68
N GLY A 12 -23.24 7.17 -11.82
CA GLY A 12 -24.36 8.11 -12.06
C GLY A 12 -24.96 8.73 -10.79
N HIS A 13 -24.37 8.53 -9.61
CA HIS A 13 -24.82 9.19 -8.38
C HIS A 13 -24.33 10.63 -8.30
N ARG A 14 -25.14 11.52 -7.72
CA ARG A 14 -24.68 12.81 -7.23
C ARG A 14 -23.95 12.56 -5.91
N VAL A 15 -22.67 12.96 -5.83
CA VAL A 15 -21.81 12.68 -4.68
C VAL A 15 -21.32 14.00 -4.10
N THR A 16 -21.45 14.16 -2.78
CA THR A 16 -20.78 15.17 -1.97
C THR A 16 -20.02 14.46 -0.84
N GLY A 17 -19.12 15.15 -0.15
CA GLY A 17 -18.37 14.56 0.94
C GLY A 17 -17.93 15.56 1.99
N CYS A 18 -17.56 15.05 3.17
CA CYS A 18 -16.93 15.82 4.22
C CYS A 18 -15.79 15.05 4.87
N ASP A 19 -14.72 15.74 5.21
CA ASP A 19 -13.56 15.20 5.93
C ASP A 19 -12.75 16.34 6.54
N GLN A 20 -11.95 16.06 7.56
CA GLN A 20 -11.04 17.04 8.17
C GLN A 20 -9.82 17.35 7.31
N GLY A 21 -9.37 16.41 6.48
CA GLY A 21 -8.13 16.56 5.73
C GLY A 21 -8.06 15.69 4.48
N VAL A 22 -8.51 16.21 3.36
CA VAL A 22 -8.28 15.59 2.05
C VAL A 22 -7.08 16.29 1.41
N TYR A 23 -6.05 15.55 1.06
CA TYR A 23 -4.80 16.06 0.50
C TYR A 23 -4.44 15.37 -0.83
N PRO A 24 -3.58 15.99 -1.65
CA PRO A 24 -3.11 15.39 -2.90
C PRO A 24 -2.48 14.00 -2.72
N PRO A 25 -2.66 13.08 -3.67
CA PRO A 25 -3.34 13.26 -4.97
C PRO A 25 -4.87 13.09 -4.92
N MET A 26 -5.46 12.71 -3.78
CA MET A 26 -6.89 12.40 -3.68
C MET A 26 -7.76 13.66 -3.79
N SER A 27 -7.36 14.78 -3.16
CA SER A 27 -8.07 16.07 -3.29
C SER A 27 -8.22 16.48 -4.74
N ASP A 28 -7.13 16.38 -5.52
CA ASP A 28 -7.09 16.81 -6.91
C ASP A 28 -8.01 15.93 -7.79
N GLN A 29 -8.00 14.61 -7.53
CA GLN A 29 -8.88 13.67 -8.24
C GLN A 29 -10.36 13.94 -7.95
N LEU A 30 -10.74 14.18 -6.69
CA LEU A 30 -12.12 14.46 -6.32
C LEU A 30 -12.60 15.81 -6.88
N GLN A 31 -11.74 16.82 -6.85
CA GLN A 31 -12.04 18.13 -7.44
C GLN A 31 -12.22 18.05 -8.96
N ALA A 32 -11.33 17.31 -9.66
CA ALA A 32 -11.43 17.09 -11.11
C ALA A 32 -12.72 16.36 -11.50
N LEU A 33 -13.25 15.50 -10.62
CA LEU A 33 -14.55 14.83 -10.80
C LEU A 33 -15.74 15.75 -10.46
N GLY A 34 -15.53 16.97 -9.99
CA GLY A 34 -16.60 17.87 -9.54
C GLY A 34 -17.34 17.35 -8.30
N ILE A 35 -16.65 16.66 -7.40
CA ILE A 35 -17.18 16.24 -6.11
C ILE A 35 -16.95 17.37 -5.10
N GLU A 36 -18.03 17.92 -4.58
CA GLU A 36 -17.98 18.97 -3.57
C GLU A 36 -17.55 18.39 -2.22
N LEU A 37 -16.52 18.99 -1.63
CA LEU A 37 -15.97 18.59 -0.33
C LEU A 37 -16.16 19.72 0.69
N THR A 38 -16.77 19.38 1.82
CA THR A 38 -16.92 20.28 2.96
C THR A 38 -15.86 19.95 4.02
N PRO A 39 -15.06 20.91 4.49
CA PRO A 39 -14.12 20.68 5.58
C PRO A 39 -14.82 20.32 6.90
N GLY A 40 -14.31 19.33 7.62
CA GLY A 40 -14.85 18.92 8.92
C GLY A 40 -16.00 17.91 8.83
N PHE A 41 -16.70 17.74 9.96
CA PHE A 41 -17.78 16.77 10.13
C PHE A 41 -19.04 17.43 10.71
N GLY A 42 -19.29 18.68 10.35
CA GLY A 42 -20.47 19.44 10.72
C GLY A 42 -21.72 19.03 9.94
N ASN A 43 -22.85 19.65 10.25
CA ASN A 43 -24.16 19.30 9.71
C ASN A 43 -24.47 19.86 8.31
N GLU A 44 -23.52 20.50 7.66
CA GLU A 44 -23.68 21.17 6.36
C GLU A 44 -24.17 20.21 5.28
N GLN A 45 -23.76 18.93 5.37
CA GLN A 45 -24.18 17.90 4.42
C GLN A 45 -25.69 17.58 4.46
N LEU A 46 -26.37 17.89 5.57
CA LEU A 46 -27.83 17.72 5.67
C LEU A 46 -28.61 18.64 4.72
N ALA A 47 -28.05 19.81 4.38
CA ALA A 47 -28.67 20.75 3.45
C ALA A 47 -28.80 20.21 2.02
N HIS A 48 -27.96 19.25 1.64
CA HIS A 48 -28.02 18.57 0.34
C HIS A 48 -29.12 17.49 0.28
N GLN A 49 -29.77 17.15 1.40
CA GLN A 49 -30.82 16.13 1.51
C GLN A 49 -30.40 14.80 0.81
N PRO A 50 -29.27 14.19 1.18
CA PRO A 50 -28.83 12.97 0.52
C PRO A 50 -29.76 11.80 0.82
N ASP A 51 -29.99 10.93 -0.16
CA ASP A 51 -30.76 9.70 -0.01
C ASP A 51 -30.05 8.69 0.90
N LEU A 52 -28.71 8.77 1.01
CA LEU A 52 -27.91 7.83 1.76
C LEU A 52 -26.57 8.46 2.21
N PHE A 53 -26.21 8.23 3.47
CA PHE A 53 -24.91 8.54 4.03
C PHE A 53 -23.97 7.33 4.00
N VAL A 54 -22.79 7.46 3.36
CA VAL A 54 -21.77 6.41 3.33
C VAL A 54 -20.66 6.76 4.32
N VAL A 55 -20.60 6.02 5.42
CA VAL A 55 -19.78 6.34 6.59
C VAL A 55 -18.44 5.63 6.51
N GLY A 56 -17.34 6.40 6.66
CA GLY A 56 -15.97 5.89 6.74
C GLY A 56 -15.61 5.40 8.15
N ASN A 57 -14.57 4.58 8.25
CA ASN A 57 -14.13 3.96 9.50
C ASN A 57 -13.49 4.93 10.52
N VAL A 58 -13.12 6.15 10.12
CA VAL A 58 -12.62 7.16 11.05
C VAL A 58 -13.72 7.78 11.91
N VAL A 59 -14.98 7.68 11.46
CA VAL A 59 -16.14 8.20 12.17
C VAL A 59 -16.43 7.34 13.40
N SER A 60 -16.70 7.99 14.52
CA SER A 60 -17.05 7.35 15.79
C SER A 60 -18.07 8.17 16.57
N ARG A 61 -18.47 7.70 17.73
CA ARG A 61 -19.30 8.46 18.68
C ARG A 61 -18.50 9.08 19.82
N GLN A 62 -17.24 9.44 19.55
CA GLN A 62 -16.39 10.11 20.55
C GLN A 62 -16.88 11.52 20.83
N HIS A 63 -16.78 11.90 22.11
CA HIS A 63 -17.03 13.26 22.59
C HIS A 63 -15.74 13.86 23.17
N SER A 64 -15.62 15.17 23.13
CA SER A 64 -14.58 15.90 23.86
C SER A 64 -14.81 15.80 25.38
N GLU A 65 -13.82 16.21 26.16
CA GLU A 65 -13.95 16.31 27.63
C GLU A 65 -15.11 17.25 28.05
N GLN A 66 -15.49 18.21 27.21
CA GLN A 66 -16.62 19.11 27.42
C GLN A 66 -17.96 18.52 26.93
N GLY A 67 -18.00 17.27 26.53
CA GLY A 67 -19.23 16.60 26.06
C GLY A 67 -19.66 16.95 24.62
N VAL A 68 -18.81 17.65 23.84
CA VAL A 68 -19.13 17.98 22.44
C VAL A 68 -18.77 16.82 21.54
N ALA A 69 -19.74 16.41 20.68
CA ALA A 69 -19.53 15.33 19.72
C ALA A 69 -18.39 15.67 18.73
N LYS A 70 -17.46 14.76 18.53
CA LYS A 70 -16.38 14.90 17.54
C LYS A 70 -16.91 14.83 16.09
N TYR A 71 -18.04 14.13 15.89
CA TYR A 71 -18.69 13.92 14.59
C TYR A 71 -20.16 14.33 14.65
N PRO A 72 -20.49 15.63 14.71
CA PRO A 72 -21.86 16.13 14.87
C PRO A 72 -22.82 15.62 13.79
N LEU A 73 -22.36 15.51 12.53
CA LEU A 73 -23.17 14.97 11.44
C LEU A 73 -23.66 13.55 11.74
N MET A 74 -22.79 12.70 12.32
CA MET A 74 -23.16 11.32 12.62
C MET A 74 -24.22 11.25 13.72
N GLU A 75 -24.11 12.08 14.74
CA GLU A 75 -25.14 12.18 15.79
C GLU A 75 -26.47 12.64 15.19
N SER A 76 -26.48 13.62 14.31
CA SER A 76 -27.69 14.08 13.61
C SER A 76 -28.30 13.00 12.71
N ILE A 77 -27.48 12.21 12.00
CA ILE A 77 -27.95 11.08 11.18
C ILE A 77 -28.70 10.07 12.04
N LEU A 78 -28.14 9.73 13.21
CA LEU A 78 -28.75 8.77 14.14
C LEU A 78 -30.04 9.30 14.75
N GLU A 79 -30.03 10.57 15.22
CA GLU A 79 -31.20 11.21 15.86
C GLU A 79 -32.37 11.36 14.89
N LEU A 80 -32.10 11.73 13.65
CA LEU A 80 -33.12 11.91 12.61
C LEU A 80 -33.52 10.60 11.91
N GLY A 81 -32.88 9.46 12.24
CA GLY A 81 -33.15 8.16 11.60
C GLY A 81 -32.87 8.13 10.11
N LEU A 82 -31.87 8.90 9.64
CA LEU A 82 -31.52 8.97 8.22
C LEU A 82 -30.81 7.70 7.74
N PRO A 83 -31.00 7.30 6.47
CA PRO A 83 -30.35 6.10 5.92
C PRO A 83 -28.83 6.25 5.89
N TYR A 84 -28.13 5.26 6.45
CA TYR A 84 -26.66 5.21 6.40
C TYR A 84 -26.15 3.78 6.25
N MET A 85 -24.97 3.62 5.66
CA MET A 85 -24.25 2.35 5.56
C MET A 85 -22.73 2.58 5.50
N SER A 86 -21.97 1.51 5.64
CA SER A 86 -20.51 1.57 5.48
C SER A 86 -20.08 1.60 4.01
N GLY A 87 -18.86 2.10 3.76
CA GLY A 87 -18.29 2.10 2.41
C GLY A 87 -18.21 0.71 1.77
N PRO A 88 -17.65 -0.31 2.45
CA PRO A 88 -17.60 -1.68 1.93
C PRO A 88 -18.97 -2.30 1.67
N GLN A 89 -19.95 -2.01 2.51
CA GLN A 89 -21.34 -2.47 2.31
C GLN A 89 -21.93 -1.83 1.04
N TRP A 90 -21.81 -0.50 0.90
CA TRP A 90 -22.29 0.21 -0.29
C TRP A 90 -21.66 -0.36 -1.56
N LEU A 91 -20.33 -0.54 -1.55
CA LEU A 91 -19.61 -1.09 -2.70
C LEU A 91 -20.13 -2.47 -3.08
N SER A 92 -20.35 -3.33 -2.08
CA SER A 92 -20.88 -4.69 -2.28
C SER A 92 -22.27 -4.68 -2.90
N GLU A 93 -23.22 -3.94 -2.31
CA GLU A 93 -24.63 -4.01 -2.64
C GLU A 93 -25.00 -3.19 -3.90
N HIS A 94 -24.35 -2.03 -4.08
CA HIS A 94 -24.71 -1.10 -5.16
C HIS A 94 -23.81 -1.24 -6.40
N LEU A 95 -22.67 -1.92 -6.29
CA LEU A 95 -21.74 -2.07 -7.41
C LEU A 95 -21.35 -3.53 -7.67
N LEU A 96 -20.65 -4.21 -6.74
CA LEU A 96 -19.99 -5.50 -7.03
C LEU A 96 -21.00 -6.64 -7.27
N HIS A 97 -22.11 -6.64 -6.51
CA HIS A 97 -23.11 -7.72 -6.51
C HIS A 97 -24.52 -7.21 -6.79
N LYS A 98 -24.63 -6.08 -7.45
CA LYS A 98 -25.94 -5.57 -7.90
C LYS A 98 -26.60 -6.60 -8.80
N THR A 99 -27.82 -7.01 -8.50
CA THR A 99 -28.57 -8.02 -9.23
C THR A 99 -28.61 -7.74 -10.72
N GLY A 100 -28.24 -8.74 -11.53
CA GLY A 100 -28.14 -8.62 -12.97
C GLY A 100 -26.86 -7.97 -13.51
N HIS A 101 -25.97 -7.53 -12.63
CA HIS A 101 -24.69 -6.87 -12.98
C HIS A 101 -23.52 -7.34 -12.11
N GLU A 102 -23.53 -8.62 -11.71
CA GLU A 102 -22.47 -9.13 -10.83
C GLU A 102 -21.12 -9.16 -11.53
N PHE A 103 -20.09 -8.67 -10.82
CA PHE A 103 -18.72 -8.72 -11.27
C PHE A 103 -18.02 -10.01 -10.81
N HIS A 104 -16.95 -10.38 -11.53
CA HIS A 104 -15.96 -11.32 -10.99
C HIS A 104 -14.96 -10.51 -10.18
N VAL A 105 -15.11 -10.55 -8.86
CA VAL A 105 -14.24 -9.81 -7.94
C VAL A 105 -12.96 -10.61 -7.71
N LEU A 106 -11.80 -9.95 -7.95
CA LEU A 106 -10.45 -10.42 -7.64
C LEU A 106 -9.94 -9.61 -6.45
N ALA A 107 -9.84 -10.22 -5.28
CA ALA A 107 -9.44 -9.55 -4.04
C ALA A 107 -7.97 -9.84 -3.71
N VAL A 108 -7.24 -8.84 -3.25
CA VAL A 108 -5.86 -8.98 -2.78
C VAL A 108 -5.80 -8.64 -1.31
N ALA A 109 -5.60 -9.67 -0.47
CA ALA A 109 -5.49 -9.57 0.97
C ALA A 109 -4.06 -9.88 1.44
N GLY A 110 -3.69 -9.35 2.59
CA GLY A 110 -2.38 -9.50 3.22
C GLY A 110 -2.02 -8.28 4.05
N THR A 111 -1.11 -8.40 4.99
CA THR A 111 -0.63 -7.26 5.78
C THR A 111 0.14 -6.29 4.90
N HIS A 112 1.01 -6.80 4.02
CA HIS A 112 1.87 -6.02 3.14
C HIS A 112 1.68 -6.36 1.66
N GLY A 113 2.05 -5.44 0.76
CA GLY A 113 2.04 -5.67 -0.68
C GLY A 113 0.69 -5.57 -1.37
N LYS A 114 -0.44 -5.41 -0.64
CA LYS A 114 -1.80 -5.32 -1.19
C LYS A 114 -1.91 -4.37 -2.39
N THR A 115 -1.49 -3.12 -2.21
CA THR A 115 -1.57 -2.06 -3.23
C THR A 115 -0.77 -2.40 -4.49
N THR A 116 0.48 -2.86 -4.31
CA THR A 116 1.36 -3.22 -5.44
C THR A 116 0.81 -4.42 -6.20
N THR A 117 0.40 -5.48 -5.50
CA THR A 117 -0.16 -6.70 -6.12
C THR A 117 -1.48 -6.41 -6.85
N SER A 118 -2.38 -5.60 -6.25
CA SER A 118 -3.62 -5.18 -6.90
C SER A 118 -3.34 -4.35 -8.16
N SER A 119 -2.32 -3.49 -8.11
CA SER A 119 -1.91 -2.67 -9.26
C SER A 119 -1.34 -3.52 -10.40
N MET A 120 -0.46 -4.48 -10.08
CA MET A 120 0.09 -5.45 -11.03
C MET A 120 -1.03 -6.27 -11.67
N LEU A 121 -1.95 -6.81 -10.86
CA LEU A 121 -3.08 -7.60 -11.36
C LEU A 121 -3.99 -6.77 -12.27
N ALA A 122 -4.37 -5.57 -11.86
CA ALA A 122 -5.19 -4.69 -12.69
C ALA A 122 -4.49 -4.34 -14.00
N TRP A 123 -3.18 -4.10 -13.98
CA TRP A 123 -2.39 -3.81 -15.18
C TRP A 123 -2.27 -5.01 -16.13
N ILE A 124 -2.05 -6.22 -15.60
CA ILE A 124 -2.08 -7.45 -16.39
C ILE A 124 -3.42 -7.61 -17.13
N LEU A 125 -4.53 -7.43 -16.41
CA LEU A 125 -5.87 -7.54 -17.00
C LEU A 125 -6.14 -6.45 -18.05
N GLU A 126 -5.66 -5.23 -17.82
CA GLU A 126 -5.74 -4.12 -18.78
C GLU A 126 -4.95 -4.43 -20.06
N HIS A 127 -3.70 -4.87 -19.90
CA HIS A 127 -2.82 -5.24 -21.01
C HIS A 127 -3.39 -6.39 -21.85
N ALA A 128 -4.09 -7.32 -21.20
CA ALA A 128 -4.82 -8.40 -21.87
C ALA A 128 -6.12 -7.93 -22.58
N GLY A 129 -6.46 -6.65 -22.54
CA GLY A 129 -7.67 -6.09 -23.16
C GLY A 129 -8.97 -6.37 -22.39
N LEU A 130 -8.88 -6.84 -21.14
CA LEU A 130 -10.04 -7.21 -20.31
C LEU A 130 -10.70 -6.02 -19.60
N GLN A 131 -10.07 -4.85 -19.63
CA GLN A 131 -10.57 -3.56 -19.14
C GLN A 131 -11.21 -3.64 -17.73
N PRO A 132 -10.47 -4.07 -16.70
CA PRO A 132 -11.02 -4.29 -15.39
C PRO A 132 -11.45 -2.97 -14.72
N GLY A 133 -12.45 -3.06 -13.85
CA GLY A 133 -12.63 -2.09 -12.79
C GLY A 133 -11.65 -2.35 -11.66
N TYR A 134 -11.40 -1.35 -10.85
CA TYR A 134 -10.56 -1.50 -9.66
C TYR A 134 -10.85 -0.46 -8.59
N LEU A 135 -10.52 -0.83 -7.34
CA LEU A 135 -10.42 0.07 -6.19
C LEU A 135 -9.15 -0.29 -5.43
N ILE A 136 -8.14 0.56 -5.53
CA ILE A 136 -6.79 0.37 -5.01
C ILE A 136 -6.46 1.52 -4.05
N GLY A 137 -5.81 1.24 -2.93
CA GLY A 137 -5.47 2.23 -1.91
C GLY A 137 -4.41 3.25 -2.32
N GLY A 138 -3.63 2.96 -3.37
CA GLY A 138 -2.66 3.87 -3.98
C GLY A 138 -3.04 4.27 -5.40
N VAL A 139 -2.17 5.03 -6.05
CA VAL A 139 -2.34 5.45 -7.46
C VAL A 139 -1.29 4.76 -8.31
N PRO A 140 -1.66 3.70 -9.09
CA PRO A 140 -0.74 3.07 -10.04
C PRO A 140 -0.36 4.06 -11.14
N LEU A 141 0.92 4.16 -11.48
CA LEU A 141 1.40 5.11 -12.49
C LEU A 141 0.86 4.78 -13.89
N ASN A 142 0.70 3.50 -14.21
CA ASN A 142 0.09 3.06 -15.47
C ASN A 142 -1.35 3.56 -15.70
N PHE A 143 -2.08 3.90 -14.62
CA PHE A 143 -3.48 4.34 -14.70
C PHE A 143 -3.70 5.80 -14.29
N ASN A 144 -2.84 6.34 -13.41
CA ASN A 144 -2.97 7.65 -12.80
C ASN A 144 -4.27 7.87 -11.99
N THR A 145 -5.02 6.81 -11.70
CA THR A 145 -6.24 6.84 -10.86
C THR A 145 -6.23 5.69 -9.88
N SER A 146 -6.88 5.86 -8.73
CA SER A 146 -7.01 4.83 -7.69
C SER A 146 -8.26 3.96 -7.85
N ALA A 147 -9.22 4.38 -8.71
CA ALA A 147 -10.48 3.69 -8.89
C ALA A 147 -11.05 3.92 -10.30
N ARG A 148 -11.65 2.87 -10.86
CA ARG A 148 -12.31 2.88 -12.16
C ARG A 148 -13.40 1.81 -12.22
N LEU A 149 -14.52 2.09 -12.90
CA LEU A 149 -15.50 1.06 -13.25
C LEU A 149 -14.98 0.16 -14.37
N PRO A 150 -15.36 -1.14 -14.38
CA PRO A 150 -14.99 -2.03 -15.47
C PRO A 150 -15.75 -1.67 -16.75
N ILE A 151 -15.13 -1.90 -17.89
CA ILE A 151 -15.81 -1.85 -19.19
C ILE A 151 -16.17 -3.27 -19.58
N LYS A 152 -17.43 -3.51 -19.93
CA LYS A 152 -17.89 -4.84 -20.34
C LYS A 152 -17.26 -5.22 -21.69
N THR A 153 -16.48 -6.28 -21.68
CA THR A 153 -15.89 -6.86 -22.91
C THR A 153 -16.65 -8.13 -23.29
N ARG A 154 -16.44 -8.63 -24.52
CA ARG A 154 -16.97 -9.94 -24.95
C ARG A 154 -16.07 -11.10 -24.50
N MET A 155 -14.91 -10.81 -23.94
CA MET A 155 -13.88 -11.80 -23.59
C MET A 155 -14.17 -12.50 -22.26
N THR A 156 -14.97 -11.90 -21.39
CA THR A 156 -15.31 -12.44 -20.07
C THR A 156 -16.82 -12.56 -19.88
N LYS A 157 -17.28 -13.61 -19.18
CA LYS A 157 -18.70 -13.79 -18.84
C LYS A 157 -19.22 -12.69 -17.89
N ARG A 158 -18.36 -12.21 -17.02
CA ARG A 158 -18.63 -11.14 -16.04
C ARG A 158 -17.53 -10.08 -16.16
N PRO A 159 -17.83 -8.79 -16.02
CA PRO A 159 -16.79 -7.78 -15.91
C PRO A 159 -15.89 -8.07 -14.71
N LEU A 160 -14.60 -7.86 -14.86
CA LEU A 160 -13.59 -8.10 -13.81
C LEU A 160 -13.45 -6.87 -12.91
N PHE A 161 -13.30 -7.08 -11.61
CA PHE A 161 -13.07 -6.00 -10.65
C PHE A 161 -11.96 -6.38 -9.67
N VAL A 162 -10.86 -5.66 -9.68
CA VAL A 162 -9.73 -5.85 -8.76
C VAL A 162 -9.92 -4.97 -7.54
N ILE A 163 -9.82 -5.54 -6.35
CA ILE A 163 -9.97 -4.80 -5.10
C ILE A 163 -8.84 -5.10 -4.11
N GLU A 164 -8.29 -4.04 -3.55
CA GLU A 164 -7.44 -4.14 -2.36
C GLU A 164 -8.30 -4.48 -1.15
N ALA A 165 -8.08 -5.66 -0.59
CA ALA A 165 -8.90 -6.27 0.44
C ALA A 165 -8.24 -6.14 1.81
N ASP A 166 -8.67 -5.12 2.56
CA ASP A 166 -8.10 -4.71 3.83
C ASP A 166 -8.79 -5.46 4.99
N GLU A 167 -7.99 -5.95 5.93
CA GLU A 167 -8.42 -6.64 7.16
C GLU A 167 -8.98 -5.72 8.23
N TYR A 168 -8.77 -4.42 8.13
CA TYR A 168 -9.25 -3.43 9.09
C TYR A 168 -10.78 -3.41 9.18
N ASP A 169 -11.34 -3.03 10.34
CA ASP A 169 -12.77 -2.96 10.56
C ASP A 169 -13.46 -1.95 9.63
N THR A 170 -14.75 -2.15 9.40
CA THR A 170 -15.51 -1.47 8.35
C THR A 170 -15.98 -0.09 8.78
N ALA A 171 -16.61 0.01 9.96
CA ALA A 171 -17.14 1.24 10.54
C ALA A 171 -17.37 1.06 12.05
N PHE A 172 -17.67 2.14 12.78
CA PHE A 172 -17.94 2.05 14.23
C PHE A 172 -19.14 1.17 14.56
N PHE A 173 -20.10 1.05 13.66
CA PHE A 173 -21.30 0.20 13.78
C PHE A 173 -21.18 -1.16 13.10
N ASP A 174 -20.13 -1.43 12.34
CA ASP A 174 -19.83 -2.72 11.70
C ASP A 174 -18.35 -3.07 11.92
N LYS A 175 -18.12 -4.00 12.85
CA LYS A 175 -16.77 -4.43 13.27
C LYS A 175 -16.21 -5.60 12.47
N ARG A 176 -16.89 -6.04 11.39
CA ARG A 176 -16.34 -7.01 10.46
C ARG A 176 -15.25 -6.36 9.63
N SER A 177 -14.23 -7.13 9.27
CA SER A 177 -13.19 -6.67 8.32
C SER A 177 -13.80 -6.32 6.97
N LYS A 178 -13.29 -5.28 6.32
CA LYS A 178 -13.81 -4.75 5.04
C LYS A 178 -13.96 -5.82 3.97
N PHE A 179 -12.99 -6.72 3.86
CA PHE A 179 -12.94 -7.74 2.83
C PHE A 179 -14.09 -8.77 2.89
N VAL A 180 -14.74 -8.98 4.04
CA VAL A 180 -15.87 -9.90 4.19
C VAL A 180 -17.07 -9.45 3.33
N HIS A 181 -17.19 -8.14 3.10
CA HIS A 181 -18.26 -7.59 2.25
C HIS A 181 -18.06 -7.91 0.76
N TYR A 182 -16.81 -8.13 0.29
CA TYR A 182 -16.49 -8.15 -1.13
C TYR A 182 -16.86 -9.46 -1.84
N ARG A 183 -17.06 -10.57 -1.10
CA ARG A 183 -17.44 -11.89 -1.63
C ARG A 183 -16.72 -12.25 -2.93
N PRO A 184 -15.39 -12.31 -2.95
CA PRO A 184 -14.60 -12.47 -4.17
C PRO A 184 -14.70 -13.88 -4.73
N ARG A 185 -14.37 -14.02 -6.04
CA ARG A 185 -14.22 -15.30 -6.72
C ARG A 185 -12.76 -15.72 -6.89
N THR A 186 -11.86 -14.76 -6.91
CA THR A 186 -10.42 -14.99 -6.88
C THR A 186 -9.86 -14.22 -5.71
N VAL A 187 -9.05 -14.85 -4.86
CA VAL A 187 -8.42 -14.20 -3.72
C VAL A 187 -6.93 -14.49 -3.74
N ILE A 188 -6.12 -13.44 -3.60
CA ILE A 188 -4.71 -13.56 -3.25
C ILE A 188 -4.60 -13.38 -1.74
N LEU A 189 -3.97 -14.34 -1.06
CA LEU A 189 -3.54 -14.27 0.33
C LEU A 189 -2.00 -14.14 0.33
N ASN A 190 -1.50 -12.91 0.46
CA ASN A 190 -0.10 -12.61 0.19
C ASN A 190 0.81 -12.88 1.38
N ASN A 191 0.46 -12.34 2.55
CA ASN A 191 1.16 -12.54 3.82
C ASN A 191 0.23 -12.20 4.98
N LEU A 192 0.58 -12.62 6.19
CA LEU A 192 -0.20 -12.32 7.36
C LEU A 192 0.70 -12.20 8.60
N GLU A 193 0.89 -10.97 9.05
CA GLU A 193 1.63 -10.59 10.24
C GLU A 193 0.72 -9.84 11.22
N PHE A 194 1.20 -9.65 12.46
CA PHE A 194 0.48 -8.83 13.44
C PHE A 194 0.59 -7.35 13.09
N ASP A 195 -0.52 -6.72 12.80
CA ASP A 195 -0.67 -5.27 12.62
C ASP A 195 -2.03 -4.82 13.19
N HIS A 196 -2.32 -3.53 13.13
CA HIS A 196 -3.57 -2.96 13.62
C HIS A 196 -3.85 -3.27 15.11
N ALA A 197 -2.81 -3.05 15.97
CA ALA A 197 -2.87 -3.29 17.42
C ALA A 197 -3.96 -2.47 18.15
N ASP A 198 -4.57 -1.51 17.47
CA ASP A 198 -5.71 -0.72 17.95
C ASP A 198 -7.06 -1.45 17.84
N ILE A 199 -7.14 -2.52 17.04
CA ILE A 199 -8.39 -3.29 16.85
C ILE A 199 -8.20 -4.80 17.00
N PHE A 200 -6.96 -5.32 17.00
CA PHE A 200 -6.66 -6.74 17.19
C PHE A 200 -5.72 -6.96 18.35
N ASP A 201 -6.08 -7.88 19.24
CA ASP A 201 -5.28 -8.22 20.42
C ASP A 201 -4.04 -9.05 20.05
N ASP A 202 -4.16 -9.93 19.07
CA ASP A 202 -3.12 -10.87 18.65
C ASP A 202 -3.24 -11.29 17.18
N LEU A 203 -2.23 -12.00 16.69
CA LEU A 203 -2.21 -12.57 15.34
C LEU A 203 -3.38 -13.53 15.09
N LYS A 204 -3.82 -14.30 16.10
CA LYS A 204 -4.95 -15.23 15.97
C LYS A 204 -6.26 -14.50 15.70
N ALA A 205 -6.42 -13.28 16.24
CA ALA A 205 -7.57 -12.44 15.93
C ALA A 205 -7.62 -12.09 14.43
N ILE A 206 -6.46 -11.74 13.85
CA ILE A 206 -6.33 -11.46 12.41
C ILE A 206 -6.54 -12.73 11.57
N GLU A 207 -5.96 -13.87 11.98
CA GLU A 207 -6.17 -15.17 11.31
C GLU A 207 -7.68 -15.53 11.22
N ARG A 208 -8.44 -15.28 12.27
CA ARG A 208 -9.91 -15.47 12.25
C ARG A 208 -10.60 -14.57 11.22
N GLN A 209 -10.16 -13.33 11.04
CA GLN A 209 -10.73 -12.45 10.01
C GLN A 209 -10.38 -12.96 8.61
N PHE A 210 -9.15 -13.38 8.37
CA PHE A 210 -8.76 -13.99 7.09
C PHE A 210 -9.55 -15.27 6.80
N HIS A 211 -9.82 -16.09 7.81
CA HIS A 211 -10.71 -17.24 7.66
C HIS A 211 -12.15 -16.82 7.32
N HIS A 212 -12.65 -15.69 7.87
CA HIS A 212 -13.96 -15.16 7.45
C HIS A 212 -13.96 -14.77 5.96
N LEU A 213 -12.85 -14.20 5.42
CA LEU A 213 -12.72 -13.96 3.98
C LEU A 213 -12.75 -15.28 3.19
N VAL A 214 -11.94 -16.28 3.58
CA VAL A 214 -11.91 -17.60 2.93
C VAL A 214 -13.29 -18.22 2.82
N ARG A 215 -14.10 -18.14 3.87
CA ARG A 215 -15.48 -18.64 3.91
C ARG A 215 -16.44 -17.94 2.93
N THR A 216 -16.11 -16.75 2.44
CA THR A 216 -16.95 -16.02 1.47
C THR A 216 -16.65 -16.40 0.01
N VAL A 217 -15.56 -17.13 -0.23
CA VAL A 217 -15.17 -17.55 -1.58
C VAL A 217 -16.01 -18.79 -1.98
N PRO A 218 -16.68 -18.77 -3.13
CA PRO A 218 -17.49 -19.91 -3.58
C PRO A 218 -16.61 -21.11 -3.96
N GLY A 219 -17.13 -22.34 -3.89
CA GLY A 219 -16.41 -23.56 -4.26
C GLY A 219 -15.84 -23.55 -5.69
N SER A 220 -16.45 -22.77 -6.59
CA SER A 220 -15.94 -22.54 -7.96
C SER A 220 -14.93 -21.39 -8.06
N GLY A 221 -14.55 -20.81 -6.92
CA GLY A 221 -13.53 -19.75 -6.83
C GLY A 221 -12.12 -20.29 -6.72
N ARG A 222 -11.15 -19.39 -6.52
CA ARG A 222 -9.73 -19.74 -6.42
C ARG A 222 -9.05 -18.92 -5.32
N LEU A 223 -8.24 -19.61 -4.50
CA LEU A 223 -7.33 -19.00 -3.55
C LEU A 223 -5.90 -19.13 -4.08
N ILE A 224 -5.20 -18.00 -4.20
CA ILE A 224 -3.77 -17.94 -4.54
C ILE A 224 -3.04 -17.57 -3.25
N VAL A 225 -2.28 -18.50 -2.69
CA VAL A 225 -1.82 -18.42 -1.31
C VAL A 225 -0.30 -18.46 -1.23
N ASN A 226 0.31 -17.55 -0.50
CA ASN A 226 1.73 -17.63 -0.19
C ASN A 226 2.00 -18.87 0.69
N ALA A 227 2.61 -19.90 0.09
CA ALA A 227 2.87 -21.18 0.76
C ALA A 227 3.96 -21.10 1.84
N GLN A 228 4.73 -20.00 1.87
CA GLN A 228 5.78 -19.78 2.87
C GLN A 228 5.24 -19.22 4.20
N GLU A 229 3.98 -18.76 4.22
CA GLU A 229 3.35 -18.12 5.37
C GLU A 229 2.64 -19.15 6.27
N SER A 230 3.25 -19.50 7.39
CA SER A 230 2.66 -20.45 8.35
C SER A 230 1.33 -19.97 8.94
N SER A 231 1.14 -18.66 9.08
CA SER A 231 -0.13 -18.05 9.49
C SER A 231 -1.26 -18.32 8.49
N LEU A 232 -0.98 -18.26 7.19
CA LEU A 232 -1.96 -18.60 6.15
C LEU A 232 -2.27 -20.10 6.11
N GLN A 233 -1.29 -20.95 6.38
CA GLN A 233 -1.54 -22.38 6.53
C GLN A 233 -2.52 -22.66 7.68
N ARG A 234 -2.36 -22.00 8.84
CA ARG A 234 -3.30 -22.10 9.97
C ARG A 234 -4.69 -21.58 9.61
N VAL A 235 -4.78 -20.48 8.82
CA VAL A 235 -6.06 -19.96 8.32
C VAL A 235 -6.78 -21.00 7.48
N LEU A 236 -6.11 -21.66 6.52
CA LEU A 236 -6.70 -22.68 5.67
C LEU A 236 -7.06 -23.96 6.45
N ALA A 237 -6.28 -24.31 7.46
CA ALA A 237 -6.57 -25.44 8.35
C ALA A 237 -7.88 -25.27 9.16
N MET A 238 -8.37 -24.04 9.37
CA MET A 238 -9.69 -23.78 9.96
C MET A 238 -10.84 -24.17 9.01
N GLY A 239 -10.56 -24.42 7.74
CA GLY A 239 -11.50 -24.84 6.68
C GLY A 239 -11.30 -24.03 5.40
N CYS A 240 -11.35 -24.74 4.27
CA CYS A 240 -11.27 -24.19 2.93
C CYS A 240 -12.22 -24.96 2.01
N TRP A 241 -12.99 -24.26 1.17
CA TRP A 241 -14.00 -24.85 0.31
C TRP A 241 -13.74 -24.61 -1.18
N SER A 242 -12.70 -23.84 -1.49
CA SER A 242 -12.31 -23.48 -2.84
C SER A 242 -10.97 -24.11 -3.15
N GLU A 243 -10.66 -24.28 -4.44
CA GLU A 243 -9.36 -24.75 -4.90
C GLU A 243 -8.25 -23.75 -4.54
N CYS A 244 -7.11 -24.26 -4.04
CA CYS A 244 -5.97 -23.46 -3.62
C CYS A 244 -4.79 -23.72 -4.56
N GLU A 245 -4.10 -22.65 -4.99
CA GLU A 245 -2.81 -22.69 -5.64
C GLU A 245 -1.79 -21.94 -4.78
N GLY A 246 -0.73 -22.63 -4.35
CA GLY A 246 0.33 -22.01 -3.57
C GLY A 246 1.41 -21.39 -4.45
N PHE A 247 2.00 -20.29 -3.96
CA PHE A 247 3.17 -19.67 -4.58
C PHE A 247 4.30 -19.48 -3.57
N ALA A 248 5.55 -19.63 -4.05
CA ALA A 248 6.75 -19.57 -3.19
C ALA A 248 8.00 -19.21 -3.98
N ILE A 249 9.09 -18.93 -3.26
CA ILE A 249 10.46 -18.94 -3.80
C ILE A 249 10.91 -20.39 -3.96
N GLN A 250 11.59 -20.72 -5.05
CA GLN A 250 11.99 -22.11 -5.35
C GLN A 250 12.89 -22.76 -4.29
N SER A 251 13.69 -21.97 -3.58
CA SER A 251 14.56 -22.46 -2.50
C SER A 251 13.81 -22.83 -1.20
N HIS A 252 12.50 -22.60 -1.15
CA HIS A 252 11.70 -22.93 0.00
C HIS A 252 11.39 -24.44 0.02
N GLU A 253 11.91 -25.14 1.02
CA GLU A 253 11.54 -26.53 1.27
C GLU A 253 10.29 -26.58 2.18
N PRO A 254 9.27 -27.38 1.84
CA PRO A 254 8.11 -27.56 2.71
C PRO A 254 8.56 -28.11 4.07
N GLN A 255 8.20 -27.45 5.15
CA GLN A 255 8.59 -27.86 6.51
C GLN A 255 7.68 -28.94 7.11
N ASP A 256 6.50 -29.20 6.51
CA ASP A 256 5.51 -30.12 7.07
C ASP A 256 4.66 -30.79 5.99
N LYS A 257 4.08 -31.97 6.30
CA LYS A 257 3.25 -32.78 5.37
C LYS A 257 1.90 -32.13 5.02
N ASP A 258 1.45 -31.14 5.79
CA ASP A 258 0.18 -30.43 5.58
C ASP A 258 0.36 -29.09 4.85
N THR A 259 1.47 -28.89 4.15
CA THR A 259 1.77 -27.65 3.45
C THR A 259 0.89 -27.46 2.21
N ILE A 260 0.55 -26.21 1.92
CA ILE A 260 -0.14 -25.80 0.70
C ILE A 260 0.74 -26.23 -0.50
N ALA A 261 0.14 -26.89 -1.49
CA ALA A 261 0.85 -27.30 -2.70
C ALA A 261 1.48 -26.09 -3.40
N MET A 262 2.78 -26.12 -3.67
CA MET A 262 3.50 -25.03 -4.33
C MET A 262 3.38 -25.16 -5.85
N ASN A 263 2.26 -24.73 -6.39
CA ASN A 263 2.01 -24.77 -7.84
C ASN A 263 2.87 -23.76 -8.62
N TRP A 264 3.18 -22.62 -7.97
CA TRP A 264 3.92 -21.52 -8.57
C TRP A 264 5.22 -21.25 -7.82
N ARG A 265 6.32 -21.13 -8.56
CA ARG A 265 7.63 -20.81 -7.96
C ARG A 265 8.40 -19.81 -8.81
N ILE A 266 9.29 -19.09 -8.14
CA ILE A 266 10.26 -18.20 -8.79
C ILE A 266 11.67 -18.58 -8.40
N SER A 267 12.62 -18.38 -9.32
CA SER A 267 14.05 -18.50 -9.05
C SER A 267 14.84 -17.43 -9.80
N GLY A 268 15.87 -16.90 -9.16
CA GLY A 268 16.72 -15.85 -9.73
C GLY A 268 16.65 -14.52 -8.97
N PRO A 269 17.45 -13.52 -9.40
CA PRO A 269 17.49 -12.19 -8.80
C PRO A 269 16.17 -11.44 -9.03
N ALA A 270 15.93 -10.39 -8.21
CA ALA A 270 14.65 -9.68 -8.20
C ALA A 270 14.29 -9.02 -9.54
N GLU A 271 15.27 -8.62 -10.30
CA GLU A 271 15.14 -7.90 -11.57
C GLU A 271 15.10 -8.81 -12.81
N ASP A 272 15.49 -10.09 -12.65
CA ASP A 272 15.56 -11.06 -13.74
C ASP A 272 15.39 -12.49 -13.20
N PHE A 273 14.16 -13.00 -13.22
CA PHE A 273 13.82 -14.28 -12.61
C PHE A 273 12.97 -15.16 -13.51
N GLU A 274 13.10 -16.48 -13.28
CA GLU A 274 12.30 -17.51 -13.93
C GLU A 274 11.02 -17.77 -13.12
N ILE A 275 9.93 -18.00 -13.83
CA ILE A 275 8.63 -18.38 -13.30
C ILE A 275 8.40 -19.85 -13.62
N TRP A 276 8.07 -20.61 -12.60
CA TRP A 276 7.78 -22.04 -12.68
C TRP A 276 6.33 -22.31 -12.31
N HIS A 277 5.68 -23.19 -13.06
CA HIS A 277 4.34 -23.70 -12.77
C HIS A 277 4.35 -25.23 -12.84
N GLU A 278 3.92 -25.91 -11.77
CA GLU A 278 3.92 -27.40 -11.66
C GLU A 278 5.25 -28.02 -12.10
N ASP A 279 6.36 -27.55 -11.53
CA ASP A 279 7.74 -28.02 -11.79
C ASP A 279 8.29 -27.76 -13.20
N VAL A 280 7.58 -27.00 -14.03
CA VAL A 280 8.03 -26.64 -15.38
C VAL A 280 8.34 -25.13 -15.43
N PRO A 281 9.51 -24.71 -15.97
CA PRO A 281 9.78 -23.30 -16.24
C PRO A 281 8.87 -22.85 -17.39
N VAL A 282 8.04 -21.84 -17.12
CA VAL A 282 7.00 -21.40 -18.07
C VAL A 282 7.26 -20.01 -18.64
N ALA A 283 8.04 -19.17 -17.95
CA ALA A 283 8.38 -17.82 -18.42
C ALA A 283 9.59 -17.25 -17.67
N ARG A 284 10.11 -16.12 -18.17
CA ARG A 284 11.12 -15.32 -17.49
C ARG A 284 10.69 -13.85 -17.52
N LEU A 285 10.71 -13.19 -16.36
CA LEU A 285 10.37 -11.78 -16.22
C LEU A 285 11.64 -10.95 -15.99
N ARG A 286 11.80 -9.89 -16.79
CA ARG A 286 12.84 -8.88 -16.65
C ARG A 286 12.22 -7.50 -16.50
N TRP A 287 12.50 -6.83 -15.41
CA TRP A 287 11.92 -5.54 -15.09
C TRP A 287 12.87 -4.67 -14.25
N SER A 288 12.48 -3.42 -13.96
CA SER A 288 13.28 -2.50 -13.14
C SER A 288 12.90 -2.51 -11.65
N ILE A 289 11.91 -3.31 -11.24
CA ILE A 289 11.39 -3.30 -9.87
C ILE A 289 12.23 -4.26 -9.01
N THR A 290 12.65 -3.79 -7.85
CA THR A 290 13.56 -4.49 -6.95
C THR A 290 12.82 -5.16 -5.78
N GLY A 291 13.50 -6.11 -5.15
CA GLY A 291 13.06 -6.73 -3.92
C GLY A 291 12.24 -8.01 -4.12
N VAL A 292 12.60 -9.03 -3.34
CA VAL A 292 11.97 -10.36 -3.37
C VAL A 292 10.45 -10.30 -3.13
N HIS A 293 10.01 -9.37 -2.27
CA HIS A 293 8.58 -9.16 -2.04
C HIS A 293 7.83 -8.74 -3.32
N ASN A 294 8.46 -7.99 -4.23
CA ASN A 294 7.85 -7.64 -5.51
C ASN A 294 7.83 -8.80 -6.49
N GLN A 295 8.83 -9.68 -6.47
CA GLN A 295 8.77 -10.95 -7.22
C GLN A 295 7.56 -11.80 -6.77
N MET A 296 7.35 -11.93 -5.46
CA MET A 296 6.22 -12.66 -4.89
C MET A 296 4.88 -12.00 -5.25
N ASN A 297 4.80 -10.66 -5.19
CA ASN A 297 3.63 -9.90 -5.63
C ASN A 297 3.30 -10.15 -7.11
N ALA A 298 4.32 -10.17 -7.97
CA ALA A 298 4.17 -10.46 -9.40
C ALA A 298 3.68 -11.89 -9.65
N LEU A 299 4.27 -12.87 -8.97
CA LEU A 299 3.89 -14.27 -9.09
C LEU A 299 2.42 -14.47 -8.69
N ALA A 300 2.00 -13.89 -7.56
CA ALA A 300 0.61 -13.93 -7.10
C ALA A 300 -0.35 -13.29 -8.12
N ALA A 301 0.02 -12.13 -8.70
CA ALA A 301 -0.78 -11.44 -9.71
C ALA A 301 -0.90 -12.26 -11.00
N ILE A 302 0.17 -12.92 -11.48
CA ILE A 302 0.18 -13.82 -12.64
C ILE A 302 -0.75 -15.00 -12.40
N ALA A 303 -0.64 -15.68 -11.25
CA ALA A 303 -1.49 -16.82 -10.89
C ALA A 303 -2.98 -16.42 -10.83
N ALA A 304 -3.30 -15.28 -10.25
CA ALA A 304 -4.67 -14.76 -10.20
C ALA A 304 -5.21 -14.37 -11.59
N ALA A 305 -4.38 -13.78 -12.43
CA ALA A 305 -4.74 -13.43 -13.81
C ALA A 305 -5.01 -14.67 -14.68
N ARG A 306 -4.20 -15.74 -14.47
CA ARG A 306 -4.42 -17.03 -15.15
C ARG A 306 -5.79 -17.64 -14.80
N HIS A 307 -6.26 -17.52 -13.57
CA HIS A 307 -7.59 -18.01 -13.16
C HIS A 307 -8.72 -17.36 -13.96
N VAL A 308 -8.56 -16.14 -14.45
CA VAL A 308 -9.54 -15.45 -15.28
C VAL A 308 -9.22 -15.50 -16.78
N GLY A 309 -8.27 -16.39 -17.20
CA GLY A 309 -7.99 -16.74 -18.58
C GLY A 309 -6.90 -15.93 -19.27
N VAL A 310 -6.09 -15.15 -18.54
CA VAL A 310 -4.91 -14.48 -19.11
C VAL A 310 -3.75 -15.47 -19.17
N SER A 311 -3.05 -15.53 -20.31
CA SER A 311 -1.87 -16.37 -20.43
C SER A 311 -0.67 -15.82 -19.65
N ILE A 312 0.28 -16.70 -19.31
CA ILE A 312 1.47 -16.31 -18.56
C ILE A 312 2.32 -15.33 -19.38
N GLU A 313 2.44 -15.54 -20.66
CA GLU A 313 3.22 -14.71 -21.59
C GLU A 313 2.67 -13.28 -21.64
N VAL A 314 1.35 -13.11 -21.73
CA VAL A 314 0.69 -11.79 -21.70
C VAL A 314 0.90 -11.12 -20.33
N SER A 315 0.84 -11.89 -19.25
CA SER A 315 1.08 -11.39 -17.91
C SER A 315 2.51 -10.87 -17.72
N VAL A 316 3.50 -11.61 -18.23
CA VAL A 316 4.92 -11.20 -18.21
C VAL A 316 5.13 -9.94 -19.04
N GLN A 317 4.63 -9.89 -20.30
CA GLN A 317 4.73 -8.69 -21.15
C GLN A 317 4.11 -7.44 -20.49
N ALA A 318 3.01 -7.62 -19.76
CA ALA A 318 2.41 -6.54 -18.98
C ALA A 318 3.35 -6.05 -17.86
N LEU A 319 3.93 -6.99 -17.10
CA LEU A 319 4.78 -6.66 -15.95
C LEU A 319 6.13 -6.05 -16.35
N GLU A 320 6.68 -6.39 -17.52
CA GLU A 320 7.86 -5.71 -18.08
C GLU A 320 7.63 -4.20 -18.32
N ARG A 321 6.36 -3.79 -18.46
CA ARG A 321 5.92 -2.41 -18.66
C ARG A 321 5.24 -1.79 -17.44
N PHE A 322 5.31 -2.45 -16.29
CA PHE A 322 4.69 -1.95 -15.08
C PHE A 322 5.53 -0.82 -14.45
N GLU A 323 4.92 0.35 -14.28
CA GLU A 323 5.59 1.58 -13.83
C GLU A 323 5.61 1.75 -12.30
N ASN A 324 5.13 0.77 -11.54
CA ASN A 324 4.98 0.82 -10.11
C ASN A 324 3.79 1.69 -9.62
N VAL A 325 3.75 1.97 -8.34
CA VAL A 325 2.70 2.75 -7.66
C VAL A 325 3.35 3.98 -7.04
N ARG A 326 2.65 5.10 -7.05
CA ARG A 326 3.10 6.31 -6.33
C ARG A 326 3.42 5.97 -4.88
N ARG A 327 4.44 6.61 -4.35
CA ARG A 327 4.92 6.39 -2.98
C ARG A 327 5.39 4.94 -2.70
N ARG A 328 5.94 4.26 -3.71
CA ARG A 328 6.66 2.97 -3.59
C ARG A 328 8.04 3.15 -4.20
N MET A 329 9.00 3.60 -3.39
CA MET A 329 10.33 4.02 -3.83
C MET A 329 10.26 5.05 -4.96
N GLU A 330 9.27 5.96 -4.91
CA GLU A 330 9.07 7.01 -5.90
C GLU A 330 10.19 8.05 -5.80
N LEU A 331 10.97 8.22 -6.84
CA LEU A 331 12.00 9.29 -6.90
C LEU A 331 11.30 10.65 -6.97
N LYS A 332 11.43 11.46 -5.93
CA LYS A 332 10.83 12.81 -5.85
C LYS A 332 11.73 13.87 -6.48
N GLY A 333 13.02 13.65 -6.52
CA GLY A 333 14.00 14.55 -7.14
C GLY A 333 15.43 14.21 -6.81
N GLN A 334 16.33 14.92 -7.48
CA GLN A 334 17.77 14.80 -7.29
C GLN A 334 18.42 16.18 -7.26
N VAL A 335 19.36 16.37 -6.33
CA VAL A 335 20.11 17.62 -6.16
C VAL A 335 21.60 17.33 -6.20
N ALA A 336 22.36 18.05 -7.01
CA ALA A 336 23.82 18.01 -7.01
C ALA A 336 24.35 18.76 -5.77
N LEU A 337 25.12 18.10 -4.91
CA LEU A 337 25.81 18.72 -3.78
C LEU A 337 27.28 18.87 -4.12
N GLY A 338 27.75 20.11 -4.19
CA GLY A 338 29.17 20.43 -4.14
C GLY A 338 29.96 20.35 -5.46
N LEU A 339 29.53 21.06 -6.53
CA LEU A 339 30.39 21.29 -7.70
C LEU A 339 30.31 22.71 -8.24
N SER A 340 31.46 23.32 -8.22
CA SER A 340 31.84 24.52 -9.00
C SER A 340 32.74 24.21 -10.19
N ASP A 341 32.74 23.00 -10.76
CA ASP A 341 33.59 22.74 -11.93
C ASP A 341 32.86 22.06 -13.09
N THR A 342 32.82 22.77 -14.20
CA THR A 342 32.18 22.44 -15.49
C THR A 342 32.95 21.39 -16.32
N SER A 343 33.71 20.49 -15.69
CA SER A 343 34.55 19.51 -16.38
C SER A 343 34.16 18.04 -16.21
N ALA A 344 32.93 17.75 -15.81
CA ALA A 344 32.48 16.36 -15.67
C ALA A 344 32.32 15.68 -17.03
N SER A 345 33.28 14.82 -17.37
CA SER A 345 33.44 14.18 -18.68
C SER A 345 32.66 12.88 -18.87
N SER A 346 31.75 12.48 -17.92
CA SER A 346 30.86 11.32 -18.14
C SER A 346 29.57 11.38 -17.31
N GLN A 347 28.48 10.86 -17.90
CA GLN A 347 27.15 10.75 -17.27
C GLN A 347 27.14 9.87 -16.00
N ALA A 348 28.09 8.94 -15.88
CA ALA A 348 28.32 8.09 -14.73
C ALA A 348 28.87 8.84 -13.51
N GLN A 349 29.82 9.78 -13.72
CA GLN A 349 30.36 10.64 -12.67
C GLN A 349 29.34 11.66 -12.17
N ALA A 350 28.48 12.20 -13.06
CA ALA A 350 27.41 13.12 -12.69
C ALA A 350 26.37 12.49 -11.77
N ASN A 351 26.15 11.17 -11.82
CA ASN A 351 25.20 10.47 -10.95
C ASN A 351 25.74 10.19 -9.54
N THR A 352 27.06 10.02 -9.37
CA THR A 352 27.68 9.79 -8.05
C THR A 352 27.73 11.04 -7.17
N GLU A 353 27.40 12.21 -7.72
CA GLU A 353 27.48 13.50 -7.04
C GLU A 353 26.10 14.06 -6.66
N ARG A 354 25.02 13.37 -7.05
CA ARG A 354 23.65 13.80 -6.76
C ARG A 354 23.07 13.08 -5.54
N VAL A 355 22.45 13.83 -4.65
CA VAL A 355 21.60 13.30 -3.61
C VAL A 355 20.23 12.99 -4.22
N SER A 356 19.77 11.77 -4.07
CA SER A 356 18.45 11.31 -4.53
C SER A 356 17.47 11.24 -3.35
N VAL A 357 16.27 11.82 -3.49
CA VAL A 357 15.20 11.80 -2.46
C VAL A 357 14.05 10.95 -2.96
N TYR A 358 13.68 9.92 -2.17
CA TYR A 358 12.61 8.97 -2.47
C TYR A 358 11.46 9.10 -1.48
N ASP A 359 10.24 8.83 -1.93
CA ASP A 359 9.02 8.66 -1.11
C ASP A 359 8.62 7.19 -1.07
N ASP A 360 8.46 6.63 0.12
CA ASP A 360 7.97 5.27 0.32
C ASP A 360 6.88 5.22 1.40
N PHE A 361 5.92 4.34 1.20
CA PHE A 361 4.79 4.16 2.11
C PHE A 361 5.09 3.19 3.26
N ALA A 362 6.28 2.58 3.31
CA ALA A 362 6.68 1.66 4.38
C ALA A 362 6.53 2.34 5.75
N HIS A 363 5.85 1.67 6.67
CA HIS A 363 5.58 2.17 8.02
C HIS A 363 5.54 1.05 9.07
N HIS A 364 5.67 -0.22 8.66
CA HIS A 364 5.82 -1.38 9.52
C HIS A 364 7.27 -1.87 9.45
N PRO A 365 7.88 -2.41 10.54
CA PRO A 365 9.27 -2.85 10.54
C PRO A 365 9.65 -3.78 9.38
N THR A 366 8.83 -4.78 9.07
CA THR A 366 9.03 -5.70 7.94
C THR A 366 9.06 -4.95 6.60
N ALA A 367 8.14 -4.00 6.39
CA ALA A 367 8.09 -3.20 5.17
C ALA A 367 9.31 -2.26 5.06
N ILE A 368 9.73 -1.63 6.15
CA ILE A 368 10.94 -0.80 6.22
C ILE A 368 12.16 -1.64 5.85
N GLN A 369 12.32 -2.80 6.48
CA GLN A 369 13.42 -3.72 6.22
C GLN A 369 13.47 -4.14 4.75
N THR A 370 12.39 -4.66 4.21
CA THR A 370 12.35 -5.15 2.82
C THR A 370 12.60 -4.07 1.80
N THR A 371 12.13 -2.83 2.03
CA THR A 371 12.40 -1.68 1.17
C THR A 371 13.87 -1.29 1.22
N LEU A 372 14.47 -1.16 2.40
CA LEU A 372 15.87 -0.79 2.55
C LEU A 372 16.82 -1.87 2.01
N GLU A 373 16.53 -3.14 2.23
CA GLU A 373 17.31 -4.26 1.67
C GLU A 373 17.19 -4.33 0.15
N GLY A 374 16.00 -4.05 -0.40
CA GLY A 374 15.80 -3.94 -1.84
C GLY A 374 16.66 -2.85 -2.46
N LEU A 375 16.62 -1.64 -1.89
CA LEU A 375 17.43 -0.52 -2.32
C LEU A 375 18.95 -0.81 -2.15
N ARG A 376 19.35 -1.43 -1.05
CA ARG A 376 20.74 -1.81 -0.78
C ARG A 376 21.27 -2.79 -1.84
N ARG A 377 20.48 -3.78 -2.24
CA ARG A 377 20.84 -4.72 -3.31
C ARG A 377 21.01 -4.02 -4.65
N GLN A 378 20.11 -3.10 -4.98
CA GLN A 378 20.14 -2.33 -6.23
C GLN A 378 21.37 -1.43 -6.32
N LEU A 379 21.69 -0.72 -5.25
CA LEU A 379 22.76 0.27 -5.21
C LEU A 379 24.14 -0.32 -4.93
N GLY A 380 24.19 -1.52 -4.37
CA GLY A 380 25.43 -2.16 -3.92
C GLY A 380 25.86 -1.73 -2.51
N ALA A 381 26.89 -2.40 -1.99
CA ALA A 381 27.36 -2.24 -0.61
C ALA A 381 27.95 -0.86 -0.30
N GLN A 382 28.51 -0.19 -1.31
CA GLN A 382 29.22 1.10 -1.15
C GLN A 382 28.31 2.32 -1.14
N ALA A 383 27.09 2.21 -1.67
CA ALA A 383 26.13 3.31 -1.68
C ALA A 383 25.71 3.68 -0.26
N ARG A 384 25.47 4.97 -0.03
CA ARG A 384 25.07 5.46 1.27
C ARG A 384 23.56 5.72 1.29
N ILE A 385 22.84 5.07 2.21
CA ILE A 385 21.38 5.15 2.38
C ILE A 385 21.07 5.85 3.69
N LEU A 386 20.28 6.91 3.64
CA LEU A 386 19.73 7.65 4.76
C LEU A 386 18.22 7.36 4.84
N CYS A 387 17.78 6.70 5.91
CA CYS A 387 16.37 6.43 6.15
C CYS A 387 15.75 7.52 7.03
N VAL A 388 14.73 8.20 6.56
CA VAL A 388 13.96 9.20 7.32
C VAL A 388 12.55 8.65 7.49
N PHE A 389 12.12 8.37 8.72
CA PHE A 389 10.85 7.68 8.91
C PHE A 389 9.97 8.30 10.00
N GLU A 390 8.65 8.18 9.80
CA GLU A 390 7.61 8.64 10.70
C GLU A 390 6.81 7.43 11.22
N PRO A 391 6.96 7.03 12.50
CA PRO A 391 6.15 5.98 13.12
C PRO A 391 4.72 6.48 13.38
N ARG A 392 3.89 6.55 12.34
CA ARG A 392 2.59 7.24 12.38
C ARG A 392 1.38 6.32 12.53
N SER A 393 1.46 5.06 12.07
CA SER A 393 0.35 4.11 12.24
C SER A 393 0.01 3.90 13.72
N ASN A 394 -1.23 3.52 14.03
CA ASN A 394 -1.64 3.28 15.42
C ASN A 394 -0.73 2.26 16.10
N THR A 395 -0.42 1.15 15.44
CA THR A 395 0.53 0.12 15.92
C THR A 395 1.90 0.71 16.26
N MET A 396 2.43 1.58 15.38
CA MET A 396 3.75 2.21 15.61
C MET A 396 3.71 3.25 16.71
N LYS A 397 2.65 4.06 16.82
CA LYS A 397 2.49 5.05 17.90
C LYS A 397 2.39 4.41 19.28
N LEU A 398 1.67 3.30 19.41
CA LEU A 398 1.55 2.52 20.63
C LEU A 398 2.87 1.83 21.03
N GLY A 399 3.88 1.81 20.16
CA GLY A 399 5.17 1.20 20.44
C GLY A 399 5.20 -0.33 20.45
N SER A 400 4.15 -1.00 19.99
CA SER A 400 4.07 -2.47 19.96
C SER A 400 5.21 -3.10 19.17
N MET A 401 5.75 -2.39 18.17
CA MET A 401 6.81 -2.85 17.27
C MET A 401 8.17 -2.15 17.49
N LYS A 402 8.30 -1.27 18.51
CA LYS A 402 9.52 -0.46 18.72
C LYS A 402 10.81 -1.29 18.83
N ALA A 403 10.71 -2.48 19.41
CA ALA A 403 11.87 -3.38 19.60
C ALA A 403 12.41 -3.95 18.25
N LEU A 404 11.61 -3.97 17.19
CA LEU A 404 12.01 -4.48 15.87
C LEU A 404 12.69 -3.41 15.02
N LEU A 405 12.58 -2.13 15.36
CA LEU A 405 13.09 -1.01 14.57
C LEU A 405 14.60 -1.08 14.31
N PRO A 406 15.48 -1.33 15.32
CA PRO A 406 16.92 -1.37 15.07
C PRO A 406 17.30 -2.39 14.00
N ALA A 407 16.69 -3.57 14.02
CA ALA A 407 16.95 -4.62 13.03
C ALA A 407 16.41 -4.24 11.65
N SER A 408 15.20 -3.65 11.58
CA SER A 408 14.58 -3.25 10.33
C SER A 408 15.33 -2.12 9.59
N LEU A 409 16.10 -1.32 10.33
CA LEU A 409 16.90 -0.21 9.82
C LEU A 409 18.35 -0.59 9.49
N ALA A 410 18.74 -1.86 9.68
CA ALA A 410 20.13 -2.30 9.58
C ALA A 410 20.78 -2.03 8.21
N ALA A 411 20.02 -2.05 7.12
CA ALA A 411 20.50 -1.81 5.77
C ALA A 411 20.74 -0.32 5.46
N ALA A 412 20.28 0.63 6.31
CA ALA A 412 20.57 2.04 6.20
C ALA A 412 21.90 2.39 6.90
N ASN A 413 22.62 3.37 6.36
CA ASN A 413 23.84 3.92 6.98
C ASN A 413 23.50 4.84 8.15
N LEU A 414 22.46 5.69 7.98
CA LEU A 414 21.92 6.55 9.01
C LEU A 414 20.40 6.47 9.00
N SER A 415 19.77 6.64 10.17
CA SER A 415 18.32 6.62 10.31
C SER A 415 17.85 7.80 11.14
N PHE A 416 16.80 8.47 10.71
CA PHE A 416 16.24 9.67 11.31
C PHE A 416 14.78 9.43 11.65
N CYS A 417 14.46 9.42 12.94
CA CYS A 417 13.12 9.16 13.47
C CYS A 417 12.38 10.45 13.79
N HIS A 418 11.22 10.68 13.20
CA HIS A 418 10.31 11.76 13.61
C HIS A 418 9.51 11.32 14.83
N THR A 419 9.61 12.07 15.93
CA THR A 419 9.10 11.62 17.25
C THR A 419 7.79 12.25 17.67
N GLN A 420 7.22 13.16 16.89
CA GLN A 420 5.97 13.83 17.27
C GLN A 420 4.80 12.85 17.36
N GLY A 421 4.12 12.84 18.51
CA GLY A 421 2.92 12.03 18.73
C GLY A 421 3.18 10.54 18.98
N LEU A 422 4.38 10.19 19.43
CA LEU A 422 4.71 8.85 19.92
C LEU A 422 4.40 8.72 21.41
N ASP A 423 3.88 7.57 21.82
CA ASP A 423 3.60 7.20 23.22
C ASP A 423 4.80 6.51 23.90
N TRP A 424 5.97 6.50 23.23
CA TRP A 424 7.21 5.85 23.70
C TRP A 424 8.46 6.66 23.35
N ASP A 425 9.57 6.39 24.06
CA ASP A 425 10.85 7.05 23.82
C ASP A 425 11.59 6.42 22.62
N ALA A 426 11.65 7.18 21.52
CA ALA A 426 12.32 6.74 20.30
C ALA A 426 13.85 6.68 20.46
N LYS A 427 14.46 7.51 21.31
CA LYS A 427 15.91 7.47 21.57
C LYS A 427 16.28 6.20 22.31
N GLU A 428 15.49 5.80 23.31
CA GLU A 428 15.67 4.54 24.03
C GLU A 428 15.53 3.34 23.08
N ALA A 429 14.47 3.29 22.29
CA ALA A 429 14.21 2.17 21.37
C ALA A 429 15.28 2.01 20.28
N LEU A 430 15.89 3.12 19.83
CA LEU A 430 16.92 3.14 18.80
C LEU A 430 18.35 3.13 19.37
N ALA A 431 18.52 3.13 20.70
CA ALA A 431 19.83 3.10 21.35
C ALA A 431 20.78 1.99 20.87
N PRO A 432 20.30 0.78 20.50
CA PRO A 432 21.18 -0.26 19.93
C PRO A 432 21.87 0.14 18.61
N MET A 433 21.38 1.18 17.92
CA MET A 433 21.99 1.67 16.67
C MET A 433 23.12 2.69 16.91
N GLY A 434 23.28 3.20 18.14
CA GLY A 434 24.29 4.19 18.50
C GLY A 434 24.14 5.49 17.67
N GLU A 435 25.26 6.00 17.17
CA GLU A 435 25.31 7.23 16.36
C GLU A 435 24.62 7.10 14.98
N ARG A 436 24.23 5.89 14.58
CA ARG A 436 23.49 5.69 13.32
C ARG A 436 22.02 6.07 13.40
N ALA A 437 21.49 6.36 14.59
CA ALA A 437 20.08 6.75 14.75
C ALA A 437 19.99 8.13 15.43
N MET A 438 19.18 9.00 14.83
CA MET A 438 18.94 10.37 15.31
C MET A 438 17.43 10.63 15.36
N CYS A 439 17.01 11.55 16.23
CA CYS A 439 15.60 11.87 16.43
C CYS A 439 15.36 13.38 16.33
N ALA A 440 14.23 13.77 15.73
CA ALA A 440 13.74 15.14 15.73
C ALA A 440 12.24 15.17 15.99
N SER A 441 11.76 16.20 16.71
CA SER A 441 10.36 16.31 17.12
C SER A 441 9.48 17.13 16.18
N ASN A 442 10.07 17.81 15.18
CA ASN A 442 9.34 18.55 14.17
C ASN A 442 10.02 18.42 12.79
N ILE A 443 9.28 18.73 11.75
CA ILE A 443 9.71 18.51 10.36
C ILE A 443 10.91 19.40 9.98
N ASP A 444 10.93 20.66 10.42
CA ASP A 444 11.99 21.60 10.03
C ASP A 444 13.32 21.21 10.67
N ALA A 445 13.32 20.86 11.96
CA ALA A 445 14.50 20.29 12.64
C ALA A 445 14.93 18.94 12.01
N MET A 446 13.99 18.12 11.54
CA MET A 446 14.30 16.89 10.80
C MET A 446 15.03 17.20 9.50
N VAL A 447 14.55 18.17 8.71
CA VAL A 447 15.17 18.58 7.45
C VAL A 447 16.58 19.10 7.69
N GLU A 448 16.78 19.97 8.68
CA GLU A 448 18.11 20.48 9.05
C GLU A 448 19.04 19.34 9.45
N LEU A 449 18.59 18.42 10.27
CA LEU A 449 19.36 17.27 10.77
C LEU A 449 19.78 16.35 9.61
N VAL A 450 18.88 16.00 8.71
CA VAL A 450 19.18 15.16 7.55
C VAL A 450 20.15 15.86 6.61
N CYS A 451 19.91 17.13 6.29
CA CYS A 451 20.77 17.90 5.38
C CYS A 451 22.17 18.12 5.93
N ALA A 452 22.35 18.27 7.25
CA ALA A 452 23.65 18.37 7.90
C ALA A 452 24.50 17.08 7.76
N HIS A 453 23.85 15.93 7.54
CA HIS A 453 24.53 14.64 7.38
C HIS A 453 24.57 14.13 5.93
N ALA A 454 23.86 14.80 5.01
CA ALA A 454 23.83 14.44 3.61
C ALA A 454 25.18 14.70 2.92
N LYS A 455 25.58 13.78 2.04
CA LYS A 455 26.80 13.83 1.24
C LYS A 455 26.46 13.61 -0.23
N PRO A 456 27.32 14.07 -1.16
CA PRO A 456 27.19 13.73 -2.58
C PRO A 456 27.04 12.21 -2.77
N GLY A 457 26.10 11.81 -3.63
CA GLY A 457 25.81 10.40 -3.89
C GLY A 457 24.87 9.70 -2.90
N ASP A 458 24.35 10.41 -1.90
CA ASP A 458 23.44 9.82 -0.91
C ASP A 458 22.04 9.52 -1.50
N HIS A 459 21.44 8.47 -0.96
CA HIS A 459 20.06 8.08 -1.22
C HIS A 459 19.22 8.28 0.04
N ILE A 460 18.36 9.30 0.06
CA ILE A 460 17.48 9.64 1.18
C ILE A 460 16.11 9.02 0.92
N VAL A 461 15.69 8.08 1.78
CA VAL A 461 14.39 7.42 1.68
C VAL A 461 13.49 7.93 2.79
N CYS A 462 12.43 8.66 2.43
CA CYS A 462 11.42 9.15 3.36
C CYS A 462 10.27 8.13 3.45
N MET A 463 10.01 7.59 4.64
CA MET A 463 9.05 6.52 4.89
C MET A 463 7.92 6.97 5.80
N SER A 464 6.67 6.97 5.31
CA SER A 464 5.47 7.31 6.09
C SER A 464 4.21 6.83 5.39
N ASN A 465 3.19 6.41 6.14
CA ASN A 465 1.84 6.17 5.63
C ASN A 465 0.96 7.43 5.55
N GLY A 466 1.53 8.60 5.83
CA GLY A 466 0.89 9.91 5.73
C GLY A 466 1.61 10.88 4.81
N GLY A 467 1.24 12.15 4.84
CA GLY A 467 1.84 13.21 4.01
C GLY A 467 3.24 13.65 4.47
N PHE A 468 3.72 13.17 5.62
CA PHE A 468 5.00 13.49 6.25
C PHE A 468 5.37 14.99 6.22
N GLY A 469 4.38 15.85 6.46
CA GLY A 469 4.57 17.31 6.50
C GLY A 469 5.22 17.94 5.27
N GLY A 470 5.16 17.26 4.10
CA GLY A 470 5.79 17.72 2.86
C GLY A 470 7.33 17.64 2.88
N ILE A 471 7.90 16.76 3.69
CA ILE A 471 9.34 16.64 3.94
C ILE A 471 10.19 16.53 2.65
N HIS A 472 9.68 15.85 1.62
CA HIS A 472 10.39 15.66 0.35
C HIS A 472 10.73 16.98 -0.34
N ALA A 473 9.73 17.88 -0.48
CA ALA A 473 9.92 19.18 -1.08
C ALA A 473 10.87 20.07 -0.23
N LYS A 474 10.73 20.00 1.10
CA LYS A 474 11.58 20.74 2.04
C LYS A 474 13.05 20.27 1.96
N LEU A 475 13.29 18.95 1.94
CA LEU A 475 14.63 18.39 1.75
C LEU A 475 15.25 18.82 0.42
N LEU A 476 14.53 18.67 -0.68
CA LEU A 476 15.02 19.08 -2.00
C LEU A 476 15.35 20.57 -2.06
N SER A 477 14.49 21.43 -1.50
CA SER A 477 14.71 22.87 -1.44
C SER A 477 15.92 23.23 -0.58
N HIS A 478 16.07 22.61 0.61
CA HIS A 478 17.19 22.89 1.52
C HIS A 478 18.52 22.42 0.93
N LEU A 479 18.58 21.22 0.35
CA LEU A 479 19.76 20.69 -0.34
C LEU A 479 20.18 21.58 -1.52
N ALA A 480 19.20 22.08 -2.31
CA ALA A 480 19.47 23.02 -3.40
C ALA A 480 20.04 24.35 -2.90
N GLY A 481 19.55 24.84 -1.76
CA GLY A 481 20.11 26.01 -1.09
C GLY A 481 21.57 25.83 -0.66
N LEU A 482 21.91 24.67 -0.10
CA LEU A 482 23.29 24.33 0.27
C LEU A 482 24.21 24.23 -0.96
N ALA A 483 23.72 23.68 -2.07
CA ALA A 483 24.45 23.64 -3.34
C ALA A 483 24.72 25.04 -3.91
N GLY A 484 23.76 25.97 -3.80
CA GLY A 484 23.90 27.37 -4.23
C GLY A 484 24.82 28.20 -3.34
N LEU A 485 24.98 27.87 -2.08
CA LEU A 485 25.90 28.52 -1.15
C LEU A 485 27.36 28.04 -1.30
N ALA A 486 27.59 26.90 -1.97
CA ALA A 486 28.91 26.36 -2.30
C ALA A 486 29.49 26.96 -3.62
N GLY A 487 28.84 27.95 -4.21
CA GLY A 487 29.38 28.75 -5.32
C GLY A 487 30.54 29.64 -4.86
N PRO A 488 31.45 30.08 -5.75
CA PRO A 488 32.78 30.57 -5.41
C PRO A 488 32.71 31.72 -4.41
N ALA A 489 33.35 31.51 -3.26
CA ALA A 489 33.80 32.64 -2.44
C ALA A 489 34.81 33.40 -3.30
N ALA A 490 34.53 34.68 -3.53
CA ALA A 490 35.31 35.62 -4.32
C ALA A 490 36.77 35.78 -3.82
#